data_aab3d1a886fcdec9477ad408f41d79e2
#
_entry.id   aab3d1a886fcdec9477ad408f41d79e2
#
_cell.length_a   1.000
_cell.length_b   1.000
_cell.length_c   1.000
_cell.angle_alpha   90.00
_cell.angle_beta   90.00
_cell.angle_gamma   90.00
#
_symmetry.space_group_name_H-M   'P 1'
#
loop_
_entity.id
_entity.type
_entity.pdbx_description
1 polymer ?
#
loop_
_entity_poly.entity_id
_entity_poly.type
_entity_poly.pdbx_seq_one_letter_code
_entity_poly.pdbx_strand_id
1 'polypeptide(L)'
;MKSNDQIKSKIPVGILGATGSVGQKFIELLAEHPWFEIAAVAASDRSAGKAYRDAAHWFMSKPLPSRIADMTVKACEPDLPCRIVFSGLDASVAGEIETNFAKAGYIVISNSRNHRSDPDVPILVPEVNADHLEIVKTQQNGQGAIITNPNCAATGLVVALKPLLDKFGLSKVNVVTMQAISGAGYPGVASLDIIDNVVPFIGGEEGKLESEPQKILGNYCDGRIEPAQFKVSASCNRVAVTDGHMECVSVKLARKPSADEIITEWKEFRSEPQRLKLPSAPANPLCYFEENNYPQPKLHRLLGDGMTVAIGRLRECPILDYKFVLLSHNTIRGAAGGAILNAELFVAKGGLATRK
;
A
#
# COMPACT_ATOMS: atom_id res chain seq x y z
N MET A 1 -7.54 -13.87 -21.94
CA MET A 1 -7.49 -13.97 -20.47
C MET A 1 -6.74 -15.25 -20.10
N LYS A 2 -5.51 -15.13 -19.59
CA LYS A 2 -4.76 -16.32 -19.13
C LYS A 2 -5.19 -16.58 -17.69
N SER A 3 -5.75 -17.77 -17.43
CA SER A 3 -6.19 -18.21 -16.10
C SER A 3 -5.02 -18.36 -15.13
N ASN A 4 -5.29 -18.33 -13.82
CA ASN A 4 -4.35 -18.47 -12.68
C ASN A 4 -3.38 -19.69 -12.77
N ASP A 5 -3.60 -20.64 -13.70
CA ASP A 5 -2.81 -21.87 -13.89
C ASP A 5 -1.53 -21.70 -14.72
N GLN A 6 -1.11 -20.48 -15.12
CA GLN A 6 -0.05 -20.29 -16.12
C GLN A 6 1.33 -19.86 -15.58
N ILE A 7 1.52 -19.65 -14.28
CA ILE A 7 2.87 -19.46 -13.74
C ILE A 7 3.48 -20.84 -13.47
N LYS A 8 4.15 -21.40 -14.49
CA LYS A 8 4.79 -22.74 -14.42
C LYS A 8 5.98 -22.79 -13.45
N SER A 9 6.58 -21.65 -13.10
CA SER A 9 7.65 -21.50 -12.12
C SER A 9 7.50 -20.16 -11.41
N LYS A 10 7.85 -20.12 -10.13
CA LYS A 10 7.81 -18.85 -9.38
C LYS A 10 8.73 -17.80 -10.01
N ILE A 11 8.29 -16.56 -9.98
CA ILE A 11 9.03 -15.39 -10.49
C ILE A 11 10.02 -14.95 -9.41
N PRO A 12 11.34 -14.90 -9.72
CA PRO A 12 12.33 -14.41 -8.77
C PRO A 12 12.17 -12.91 -8.53
N VAL A 13 12.20 -12.52 -7.24
CA VAL A 13 12.08 -11.12 -6.79
C VAL A 13 13.19 -10.75 -5.82
N GLY A 14 13.57 -9.48 -5.79
CA GLY A 14 14.51 -8.91 -4.83
C GLY A 14 13.79 -8.03 -3.81
N ILE A 15 14.40 -7.87 -2.63
CA ILE A 15 13.91 -6.96 -1.59
C ILE A 15 15.02 -5.96 -1.27
N LEU A 16 14.77 -4.67 -1.54
CA LEU A 16 15.65 -3.56 -1.18
C LEU A 16 15.25 -3.01 0.19
N GLY A 17 16.23 -2.74 1.06
CA GLY A 17 15.96 -2.37 2.45
C GLY A 17 15.48 -3.56 3.29
N ALA A 18 15.90 -4.78 2.96
CA ALA A 18 15.43 -6.05 3.51
C ALA A 18 15.54 -6.15 5.05
N THR A 19 16.47 -5.45 5.68
CA THR A 19 16.69 -5.47 7.14
C THR A 19 15.74 -4.53 7.92
N GLY A 20 15.08 -3.60 7.22
CA GLY A 20 14.11 -2.67 7.80
C GLY A 20 12.72 -3.30 8.02
N SER A 21 11.82 -2.59 8.71
CA SER A 21 10.47 -3.08 9.06
C SER A 21 9.64 -3.49 7.84
N VAL A 22 9.61 -2.68 6.80
CA VAL A 22 8.88 -2.98 5.55
C VAL A 22 9.54 -4.13 4.80
N GLY A 23 10.89 -4.17 4.74
CA GLY A 23 11.64 -5.27 4.14
C GLY A 23 11.38 -6.61 4.81
N GLN A 24 11.36 -6.65 6.15
CA GLN A 24 11.01 -7.85 6.91
C GLN A 24 9.55 -8.27 6.67
N LYS A 25 8.64 -7.31 6.55
CA LYS A 25 7.24 -7.61 6.22
C LYS A 25 7.09 -8.19 4.80
N PHE A 26 7.87 -7.73 3.82
CA PHE A 26 7.96 -8.40 2.51
C PHE A 26 8.41 -9.84 2.62
N ILE A 27 9.47 -10.10 3.40
CA ILE A 27 9.98 -11.47 3.61
C ILE A 27 8.89 -12.36 4.21
N GLU A 28 8.20 -11.88 5.27
CA GLU A 28 7.14 -12.62 5.93
C GLU A 28 5.98 -12.98 4.97
N LEU A 29 5.55 -12.03 4.12
CA LEU A 29 4.43 -12.23 3.20
C LEU A 29 4.82 -13.03 1.94
N LEU A 30 6.05 -12.90 1.47
CA LEU A 30 6.53 -13.60 0.26
C LEU A 30 7.05 -15.01 0.54
N ALA A 31 7.26 -15.41 1.79
CA ALA A 31 7.85 -16.70 2.15
C ALA A 31 7.16 -17.89 1.47
N GLU A 32 5.84 -17.87 1.41
CA GLU A 32 4.99 -18.93 0.84
C GLU A 32 4.14 -18.42 -0.34
N HIS A 33 4.53 -17.29 -0.94
CA HIS A 33 3.73 -16.69 -2.00
C HIS A 33 3.64 -17.59 -3.24
N PRO A 34 2.45 -17.77 -3.85
CA PRO A 34 2.30 -18.73 -4.94
C PRO A 34 3.02 -18.31 -6.24
N TRP A 35 3.16 -17.00 -6.50
CA TRP A 35 3.74 -16.50 -7.75
C TRP A 35 5.19 -16.03 -7.61
N PHE A 36 5.60 -15.55 -6.45
CA PHE A 36 6.91 -14.94 -6.24
C PHE A 36 7.81 -15.78 -5.35
N GLU A 37 9.12 -15.73 -5.63
CA GLU A 37 10.15 -16.35 -4.84
C GLU A 37 11.26 -15.34 -4.54
N ILE A 38 11.64 -15.20 -3.27
CA ILE A 38 12.74 -14.30 -2.88
C ILE A 38 14.05 -14.86 -3.39
N ALA A 39 14.67 -14.18 -4.35
CA ALA A 39 15.96 -14.54 -4.95
C ALA A 39 17.12 -13.71 -4.39
N ALA A 40 16.83 -12.51 -3.86
CA ALA A 40 17.83 -11.63 -3.26
C ALA A 40 17.26 -10.78 -2.14
N VAL A 41 18.07 -10.53 -1.12
CA VAL A 41 17.83 -9.55 -0.06
C VAL A 41 18.98 -8.54 -0.08
N ALA A 42 18.65 -7.25 -0.20
CA ALA A 42 19.63 -6.17 -0.28
C ALA A 42 19.38 -5.11 0.81
N ALA A 43 20.44 -4.56 1.34
CA ALA A 43 20.36 -3.53 2.38
C ALA A 43 21.60 -2.60 2.29
N SER A 44 21.76 -1.72 3.29
CA SER A 44 22.90 -0.79 3.36
C SER A 44 24.23 -1.52 3.45
N ASP A 45 25.34 -0.82 3.12
CA ASP A 45 26.72 -1.33 3.18
C ASP A 45 27.09 -1.94 4.53
N ARG A 46 26.49 -1.46 5.62
CA ARG A 46 26.70 -2.03 6.96
C ARG A 46 26.21 -3.48 7.09
N SER A 47 25.24 -3.86 6.27
CA SER A 47 24.62 -5.18 6.27
C SER A 47 25.12 -6.06 5.13
N ALA A 48 25.58 -5.48 4.03
CA ALA A 48 26.07 -6.19 2.86
C ALA A 48 27.22 -7.13 3.20
N GLY A 49 27.23 -8.33 2.58
CA GLY A 49 28.23 -9.38 2.80
C GLY A 49 27.95 -10.29 4.00
N LYS A 50 27.03 -9.96 4.89
CA LYS A 50 26.66 -10.78 6.06
C LYS A 50 25.55 -11.76 5.72
N ALA A 51 25.42 -12.85 6.47
CA ALA A 51 24.20 -13.65 6.44
C ALA A 51 23.02 -12.82 6.97
N TYR A 52 21.83 -13.01 6.40
CA TYR A 52 20.67 -12.19 6.76
C TYR A 52 20.34 -12.26 8.26
N ARG A 53 20.47 -13.45 8.87
CA ARG A 53 20.28 -13.64 10.33
C ARG A 53 21.20 -12.80 11.20
N ASP A 54 22.40 -12.48 10.71
CA ASP A 54 23.41 -11.69 11.43
C ASP A 54 23.29 -10.18 11.12
N ALA A 55 22.63 -9.86 9.99
CA ALA A 55 22.46 -8.50 9.51
C ALA A 55 21.16 -7.84 10.01
N ALA A 56 20.13 -8.64 10.31
CA ALA A 56 18.79 -8.15 10.64
C ALA A 56 18.37 -8.57 12.07
N HIS A 57 17.85 -7.63 12.83
CA HIS A 57 17.08 -7.94 14.02
C HIS A 57 15.64 -8.32 13.60
N TRP A 58 15.33 -9.62 13.59
CA TRP A 58 14.03 -10.11 13.19
C TRP A 58 12.98 -9.89 14.28
N PHE A 59 11.89 -9.17 13.98
CA PHE A 59 10.83 -8.85 14.93
C PHE A 59 9.41 -9.10 14.37
N MET A 60 9.31 -9.85 13.26
CA MET A 60 8.02 -10.26 12.73
C MET A 60 7.37 -11.35 13.57
N SER A 61 6.03 -11.50 13.43
CA SER A 61 5.25 -12.47 14.20
C SER A 61 5.54 -13.93 13.83
N LYS A 62 5.89 -14.19 12.56
CA LYS A 62 6.29 -15.52 12.09
C LYS A 62 7.80 -15.69 12.22
N PRO A 63 8.29 -16.94 12.44
CA PRO A 63 9.71 -17.22 12.44
C PRO A 63 10.39 -16.82 11.13
N LEU A 64 11.65 -16.38 11.22
CA LEU A 64 12.46 -16.12 10.03
C LEU A 64 12.63 -17.42 9.21
N PRO A 65 12.23 -17.44 7.90
CA PRO A 65 12.40 -18.62 7.07
C PRO A 65 13.88 -19.00 6.96
N SER A 66 14.24 -20.29 7.22
CA SER A 66 15.62 -20.75 7.25
C SER A 66 16.38 -20.44 5.97
N ARG A 67 15.73 -20.58 4.79
CA ARG A 67 16.33 -20.25 3.50
C ARG A 67 16.76 -18.78 3.43
N ILE A 68 15.96 -17.86 3.96
CA ILE A 68 16.28 -16.43 3.97
C ILE A 68 17.36 -16.12 5.02
N ALA A 69 17.28 -16.77 6.17
CA ALA A 69 18.24 -16.59 7.25
C ALA A 69 19.70 -16.80 6.77
N ASP A 70 19.92 -17.75 5.87
CA ASP A 70 21.22 -18.11 5.31
C ASP A 70 21.63 -17.31 4.06
N MET A 71 20.72 -16.49 3.50
CA MET A 71 21.06 -15.67 2.33
C MET A 71 22.09 -14.61 2.68
N THR A 72 23.10 -14.44 1.83
CA THR A 72 24.00 -13.28 1.92
C THR A 72 23.26 -12.00 1.52
N VAL A 73 23.26 -11.01 2.40
CA VAL A 73 22.73 -9.68 2.11
C VAL A 73 23.58 -9.01 1.03
N LYS A 74 22.95 -8.55 -0.05
CA LYS A 74 23.60 -7.80 -1.14
C LYS A 74 23.61 -6.31 -0.84
N ALA A 75 24.48 -5.56 -1.53
CA ALA A 75 24.34 -4.12 -1.65
C ALA A 75 23.10 -3.77 -2.47
N CYS A 76 22.57 -2.56 -2.32
CA CYS A 76 21.44 -2.08 -3.13
C CYS A 76 21.93 -1.59 -4.51
N GLU A 77 22.49 -2.51 -5.29
CA GLU A 77 23.00 -2.28 -6.64
C GLU A 77 22.23 -3.16 -7.65
N PRO A 78 22.07 -2.70 -8.92
CA PRO A 78 21.24 -3.39 -9.90
C PRO A 78 21.97 -4.58 -10.57
N ASP A 79 22.48 -5.52 -9.78
CA ASP A 79 23.09 -6.78 -10.15
C ASP A 79 22.34 -8.00 -9.57
N LEU A 80 21.11 -7.84 -9.15
CA LEU A 80 20.32 -8.87 -8.49
C LEU A 80 19.73 -9.89 -9.51
N PRO A 81 19.62 -11.19 -9.17
CA PRO A 81 19.14 -12.24 -10.05
C PRO A 81 17.61 -12.27 -10.19
N CYS A 82 17.00 -11.12 -10.48
CA CYS A 82 15.57 -10.93 -10.61
C CYS A 82 15.25 -9.75 -11.52
N ARG A 83 13.98 -9.58 -11.90
CA ARG A 83 13.50 -8.41 -12.66
C ARG A 83 12.57 -7.52 -11.87
N ILE A 84 11.98 -8.02 -10.79
CA ILE A 84 11.10 -7.25 -9.91
C ILE A 84 11.82 -7.06 -8.58
N VAL A 85 11.82 -5.83 -8.07
CA VAL A 85 12.31 -5.52 -6.73
C VAL A 85 11.24 -4.80 -5.92
N PHE A 86 11.06 -5.23 -4.68
CA PHE A 86 10.23 -4.54 -3.69
C PHE A 86 11.12 -3.63 -2.86
N SER A 87 10.86 -2.33 -2.89
CA SER A 87 11.65 -1.34 -2.15
C SER A 87 10.96 -0.95 -0.84
N GLY A 88 11.64 -1.25 0.27
CA GLY A 88 11.36 -0.78 1.62
C GLY A 88 12.46 0.17 2.12
N LEU A 89 13.12 0.88 1.21
CA LEU A 89 14.19 1.81 1.54
C LEU A 89 13.67 3.08 2.22
N ASP A 90 14.51 3.66 3.08
CA ASP A 90 14.26 4.99 3.63
C ASP A 90 14.27 6.05 2.53
N ALA A 91 13.40 7.07 2.66
CA ALA A 91 13.26 8.12 1.67
C ALA A 91 14.55 8.94 1.44
N SER A 92 15.48 8.95 2.39
CA SER A 92 16.75 9.65 2.22
C SER A 92 17.67 9.05 1.15
N VAL A 93 17.48 7.77 0.82
CA VAL A 93 18.32 7.03 -0.15
C VAL A 93 17.51 6.40 -1.29
N ALA A 94 16.21 6.24 -1.12
CA ALA A 94 15.36 5.49 -2.04
C ALA A 94 15.34 6.10 -3.45
N GLY A 95 15.24 7.41 -3.58
CA GLY A 95 15.05 8.07 -4.88
C GLY A 95 16.13 7.73 -5.91
N GLU A 96 17.38 7.84 -5.52
CA GLU A 96 18.52 7.53 -6.40
C GLU A 96 18.63 6.04 -6.70
N ILE A 97 18.55 5.19 -5.65
CA ILE A 97 18.67 3.74 -5.79
C ILE A 97 17.55 3.20 -6.69
N GLU A 98 16.31 3.58 -6.45
CA GLU A 98 15.15 3.15 -7.23
C GLU A 98 15.26 3.58 -8.70
N THR A 99 15.71 4.80 -8.94
CA THR A 99 15.98 5.30 -10.30
C THR A 99 17.05 4.47 -11.01
N ASN A 100 18.14 4.13 -10.33
CA ASN A 100 19.23 3.33 -10.89
C ASN A 100 18.75 1.90 -11.23
N PHE A 101 17.97 1.27 -10.36
CA PHE A 101 17.33 -0.01 -10.65
C PHE A 101 16.40 0.06 -11.85
N ALA A 102 15.54 1.06 -11.93
CA ALA A 102 14.63 1.23 -13.05
C ALA A 102 15.38 1.41 -14.37
N LYS A 103 16.40 2.28 -14.41
CA LYS A 103 17.28 2.48 -15.60
C LYS A 103 18.00 1.21 -16.02
N ALA A 104 18.34 0.33 -15.08
CA ALA A 104 18.95 -0.97 -15.34
C ALA A 104 17.94 -2.04 -15.80
N GLY A 105 16.67 -1.70 -15.97
CA GLY A 105 15.63 -2.59 -16.51
C GLY A 105 14.80 -3.33 -15.45
N TYR A 106 14.92 -2.97 -14.17
CA TYR A 106 14.12 -3.56 -13.12
C TYR A 106 12.74 -2.90 -13.02
N ILE A 107 11.77 -3.69 -12.59
CA ILE A 107 10.47 -3.20 -12.16
C ILE A 107 10.55 -2.95 -10.66
N VAL A 108 10.53 -1.69 -10.26
CA VAL A 108 10.63 -1.27 -8.86
C VAL A 108 9.24 -1.02 -8.31
N ILE A 109 8.85 -1.80 -7.31
CA ILE A 109 7.62 -1.58 -6.55
C ILE A 109 8.00 -0.87 -5.24
N SER A 110 7.77 0.43 -5.19
CA SER A 110 8.28 1.30 -4.12
C SER A 110 7.25 1.61 -3.04
N ASN A 111 7.66 1.48 -1.77
CA ASN A 111 6.92 2.03 -0.63
C ASN A 111 7.39 3.43 -0.24
N SER A 112 8.50 3.92 -0.81
CA SER A 112 9.02 5.24 -0.54
C SER A 112 8.15 6.34 -1.17
N ARG A 113 8.24 7.54 -0.60
CA ARG A 113 7.50 8.72 -1.10
C ARG A 113 8.15 9.38 -2.32
N ASN A 114 9.40 9.08 -2.62
CA ASN A 114 10.26 9.85 -3.53
C ASN A 114 9.68 10.06 -4.93
N HIS A 115 9.04 9.04 -5.50
CA HIS A 115 8.51 9.08 -6.86
C HIS A 115 6.98 9.28 -6.94
N ARG A 116 6.28 9.50 -5.80
CA ARG A 116 4.81 9.63 -5.82
C ARG A 116 4.31 10.87 -6.54
N SER A 117 5.12 11.95 -6.56
CA SER A 117 4.80 13.19 -7.26
C SER A 117 5.17 13.20 -8.73
N ASP A 118 5.97 12.24 -9.19
CA ASP A 118 6.42 12.19 -10.59
C ASP A 118 5.21 11.96 -11.51
N PRO A 119 5.09 12.72 -12.61
CA PRO A 119 3.89 12.71 -13.44
C PRO A 119 3.68 11.40 -14.19
N ASP A 120 4.74 10.65 -14.48
CA ASP A 120 4.77 9.38 -15.20
C ASP A 120 4.85 8.15 -14.26
N VAL A 121 4.84 8.36 -12.94
CA VAL A 121 4.85 7.28 -11.94
C VAL A 121 3.48 7.15 -11.29
N PRO A 122 2.82 5.98 -11.36
CA PRO A 122 1.53 5.79 -10.73
C PRO A 122 1.69 5.62 -9.22
N ILE A 123 0.77 6.20 -8.44
CA ILE A 123 0.50 5.76 -7.06
C ILE A 123 -0.59 4.71 -7.17
N LEU A 124 -0.23 3.43 -7.08
CA LEU A 124 -1.13 2.33 -7.46
C LEU A 124 -1.82 1.70 -6.25
N VAL A 125 -3.14 1.60 -6.33
CA VAL A 125 -4.01 0.81 -5.46
C VAL A 125 -4.89 -0.03 -6.37
N PRO A 126 -4.60 -1.31 -6.58
CA PRO A 126 -5.19 -2.13 -7.63
C PRO A 126 -6.72 -2.14 -7.67
N GLU A 127 -7.38 -2.06 -6.52
CA GLU A 127 -8.84 -1.99 -6.43
C GLU A 127 -9.42 -0.64 -6.85
N VAL A 128 -8.58 0.40 -6.91
CA VAL A 128 -9.03 1.80 -7.12
C VAL A 128 -8.72 2.27 -8.53
N ASN A 129 -7.50 2.03 -9.00
CA ASN A 129 -6.94 2.66 -10.20
C ASN A 129 -6.02 1.72 -11.00
N ALA A 130 -6.46 0.48 -11.22
CA ALA A 130 -5.72 -0.52 -12.00
C ALA A 130 -5.34 -0.06 -13.42
N ASP A 131 -6.07 0.88 -13.98
CA ASP A 131 -5.83 1.52 -15.27
C ASP A 131 -4.66 2.49 -15.25
N HIS A 132 -4.33 3.11 -14.09
CA HIS A 132 -3.15 3.95 -13.94
C HIS A 132 -1.83 3.19 -14.22
N LEU A 133 -1.85 1.87 -14.19
CA LEU A 133 -0.69 1.06 -14.57
C LEU A 133 -0.24 1.31 -16.02
N GLU A 134 -1.14 1.76 -16.89
CA GLU A 134 -0.81 2.09 -18.29
C GLU A 134 0.21 3.22 -18.42
N ILE A 135 0.27 4.16 -17.45
CA ILE A 135 1.22 5.29 -17.47
C ILE A 135 2.68 4.81 -17.37
N VAL A 136 2.90 3.61 -16.83
CA VAL A 136 4.25 3.02 -16.76
C VAL A 136 4.90 2.94 -18.16
N LYS A 137 4.11 2.86 -19.23
CA LYS A 137 4.58 2.80 -20.60
C LYS A 137 5.20 4.13 -21.07
N THR A 138 4.93 5.24 -20.41
CA THR A 138 5.50 6.56 -20.74
C THR A 138 6.85 6.81 -20.07
N GLN A 139 7.22 6.00 -19.07
CA GLN A 139 8.50 6.13 -18.38
C GLN A 139 9.69 5.81 -19.29
N GLN A 140 10.71 6.65 -19.26
CA GLN A 140 11.90 6.53 -20.10
C GLN A 140 13.01 5.67 -19.44
N ASN A 141 12.65 4.52 -18.89
CA ASN A 141 13.54 3.60 -18.20
C ASN A 141 13.83 2.32 -19.03
N GLY A 142 13.69 2.36 -20.35
CA GLY A 142 13.86 1.20 -21.22
C GLY A 142 12.90 0.07 -20.84
N GLN A 143 13.43 -1.07 -20.38
CA GLN A 143 12.64 -2.22 -19.93
C GLN A 143 12.15 -2.08 -18.48
N GLY A 144 12.71 -1.15 -17.71
CA GLY A 144 12.39 -0.93 -16.31
C GLY A 144 11.23 0.03 -16.07
N ALA A 145 10.77 0.06 -14.84
CA ALA A 145 9.71 0.97 -14.41
C ALA A 145 9.68 1.15 -12.90
N ILE A 146 9.10 2.26 -12.45
CA ILE A 146 8.78 2.52 -11.05
C ILE A 146 7.26 2.55 -10.89
N ILE A 147 6.76 1.82 -9.91
CA ILE A 147 5.36 1.80 -9.47
C ILE A 147 5.38 2.08 -7.97
N THR A 148 4.64 3.08 -7.49
CA THR A 148 4.65 3.43 -6.08
C THR A 148 3.39 2.99 -5.36
N ASN A 149 3.54 2.61 -4.09
CA ASN A 149 2.44 2.52 -3.13
C ASN A 149 2.11 3.92 -2.61
N PRO A 150 0.85 4.17 -2.21
CA PRO A 150 0.48 5.38 -1.49
C PRO A 150 1.02 5.43 -0.06
N ASN A 151 0.76 6.53 0.62
CA ASN A 151 0.80 6.61 2.07
C ASN A 151 -0.12 5.56 2.71
N CYS A 152 0.29 5.00 3.85
CA CYS A 152 -0.42 3.88 4.48
C CYS A 152 -1.84 4.21 4.94
N ALA A 153 -2.09 5.44 5.40
CA ALA A 153 -3.44 5.90 5.72
C ALA A 153 -4.23 6.19 4.43
N ALA A 154 -3.63 6.89 3.45
CA ALA A 154 -4.28 7.15 2.18
C ALA A 154 -4.80 5.87 1.48
N THR A 155 -4.10 4.73 1.65
CA THR A 155 -4.51 3.45 1.06
C THR A 155 -5.91 3.03 1.54
N GLY A 156 -6.14 2.99 2.86
CA GLY A 156 -7.45 2.63 3.42
C GLY A 156 -8.54 3.61 3.01
N LEU A 157 -8.21 4.90 3.07
CA LEU A 157 -9.12 5.98 2.72
C LEU A 157 -9.62 5.87 1.27
N VAL A 158 -8.72 5.75 0.29
CA VAL A 158 -9.12 5.73 -1.13
C VAL A 158 -9.92 4.48 -1.51
N VAL A 159 -9.66 3.33 -0.87
CA VAL A 159 -10.46 2.12 -1.10
C VAL A 159 -11.89 2.31 -0.62
N ALA A 160 -12.09 2.95 0.54
CA ALA A 160 -13.42 3.27 1.06
C ALA A 160 -14.13 4.37 0.25
N LEU A 161 -13.38 5.33 -0.29
CA LEU A 161 -13.93 6.45 -1.07
C LEU A 161 -14.24 6.09 -2.53
N LYS A 162 -13.56 5.11 -3.11
CA LYS A 162 -13.73 4.75 -4.54
C LYS A 162 -15.19 4.49 -4.93
N PRO A 163 -15.93 3.57 -4.28
CA PRO A 163 -17.32 3.34 -4.66
C PRO A 163 -18.22 4.57 -4.43
N LEU A 164 -17.90 5.41 -3.43
CA LEU A 164 -18.65 6.63 -3.20
C LEU A 164 -18.43 7.68 -4.30
N LEU A 165 -17.18 7.84 -4.75
CA LEU A 165 -16.84 8.73 -5.85
C LEU A 165 -17.51 8.29 -7.14
N ASP A 166 -17.41 6.99 -7.48
CA ASP A 166 -17.95 6.46 -8.73
C ASP A 166 -19.46 6.58 -8.82
N LYS A 167 -20.17 6.38 -7.72
CA LYS A 167 -21.64 6.32 -7.71
C LYS A 167 -22.31 7.64 -7.39
N PHE A 168 -21.73 8.42 -6.51
CA PHE A 168 -22.38 9.60 -5.94
C PHE A 168 -21.61 10.90 -6.19
N GLY A 169 -20.37 10.79 -6.70
CA GLY A 169 -19.43 11.91 -6.77
C GLY A 169 -18.94 12.34 -5.39
N LEU A 170 -17.77 12.94 -5.33
CA LEU A 170 -17.12 13.39 -4.10
C LEU A 170 -16.74 14.87 -4.23
N SER A 171 -17.04 15.67 -3.21
CA SER A 171 -16.76 17.10 -3.20
C SER A 171 -15.77 17.50 -2.10
N LYS A 172 -15.99 16.99 -0.87
CA LYS A 172 -15.13 17.30 0.28
C LYS A 172 -14.98 16.07 1.16
N VAL A 173 -13.78 15.90 1.71
CA VAL A 173 -13.44 14.88 2.72
C VAL A 173 -12.77 15.59 3.90
N ASN A 174 -13.23 15.30 5.10
CA ASN A 174 -12.48 15.61 6.32
C ASN A 174 -12.10 14.28 6.98
N VAL A 175 -10.83 14.11 7.29
CA VAL A 175 -10.30 12.88 7.89
C VAL A 175 -9.45 13.18 9.12
N VAL A 176 -9.76 12.49 10.20
CA VAL A 176 -8.92 12.48 11.41
C VAL A 176 -8.41 11.06 11.59
N THR A 177 -7.08 10.89 11.59
CA THR A 177 -6.46 9.57 11.71
C THR A 177 -5.96 9.31 13.12
N MET A 178 -6.07 8.06 13.56
CA MET A 178 -5.44 7.47 14.74
C MET A 178 -4.47 6.41 14.26
N GLN A 179 -3.21 6.81 14.05
CA GLN A 179 -2.22 5.96 13.41
C GLN A 179 -1.41 5.13 14.40
N ALA A 180 -1.27 3.84 14.09
CA ALA A 180 -0.53 2.86 14.86
C ALA A 180 0.97 3.15 14.91
N ILE A 181 1.64 2.70 15.97
CA ILE A 181 3.07 2.89 16.25
C ILE A 181 3.95 2.33 15.13
N SER A 182 3.59 1.18 14.56
CA SER A 182 4.36 0.54 13.48
C SER A 182 4.50 1.40 12.22
N GLY A 183 3.63 2.39 12.03
CA GLY A 183 3.74 3.38 10.94
C GLY A 183 4.97 4.28 11.04
N ALA A 184 5.61 4.36 12.20
CA ALA A 184 6.87 5.09 12.40
C ALA A 184 8.12 4.29 11.96
N GLY A 185 7.96 3.02 11.53
CA GLY A 185 9.08 2.11 11.29
C GLY A 185 9.70 1.61 12.60
N TYR A 186 10.75 0.77 12.50
CA TYR A 186 11.48 0.31 13.69
C TYR A 186 12.58 1.32 14.06
N PRO A 187 12.76 1.66 15.35
CA PRO A 187 12.18 1.07 16.57
C PRO A 187 10.78 1.61 16.94
N GLY A 188 10.12 2.38 16.12
CA GLY A 188 8.81 2.97 16.40
C GLY A 188 8.91 4.33 17.09
N VAL A 189 7.98 4.61 17.99
CA VAL A 189 7.96 5.79 18.84
C VAL A 189 8.52 5.41 20.21
N ALA A 190 9.30 6.29 20.84
CA ALA A 190 9.80 6.05 22.19
C ALA A 190 8.64 5.79 23.16
N SER A 191 8.79 4.79 24.03
CA SER A 191 7.68 4.28 24.83
C SER A 191 7.04 5.35 25.72
N LEU A 192 7.85 6.23 26.31
CA LEU A 192 7.36 7.32 27.17
C LEU A 192 6.69 8.46 26.39
N ASP A 193 6.88 8.54 25.07
CA ASP A 193 6.22 9.54 24.24
C ASP A 193 4.81 9.10 23.84
N ILE A 194 4.51 7.81 23.88
CA ILE A 194 3.24 7.26 23.35
C ILE A 194 2.40 6.49 24.36
N ILE A 195 3.00 5.92 25.43
CA ILE A 195 2.22 5.24 26.47
C ILE A 195 1.46 6.31 27.27
N ASP A 196 0.16 6.08 27.49
CA ASP A 196 -0.73 7.04 28.16
C ASP A 196 -0.79 8.41 27.46
N ASN A 197 -0.59 8.44 26.13
CA ASN A 197 -0.51 9.66 25.35
C ASN A 197 -1.10 9.52 23.94
N VAL A 198 -1.51 10.65 23.37
CA VAL A 198 -1.84 10.83 21.95
C VAL A 198 -0.96 11.97 21.42
N VAL A 199 -0.15 11.69 20.39
CA VAL A 199 0.68 12.72 19.76
C VAL A 199 -0.11 13.30 18.56
N PRO A 200 -0.54 14.59 18.60
CA PRO A 200 -1.40 15.17 17.57
C PRO A 200 -0.60 15.70 16.37
N PHE A 201 0.48 15.00 16.01
CA PHE A 201 1.34 15.39 14.89
C PHE A 201 2.16 14.22 14.38
N ILE A 202 2.16 14.03 13.04
CA ILE A 202 3.06 13.13 12.35
C ILE A 202 3.67 13.90 11.17
N GLY A 203 5.00 14.10 11.18
CA GLY A 203 5.69 14.95 10.22
C GLY A 203 5.38 14.67 8.75
N GLY A 204 4.79 15.64 8.06
CA GLY A 204 4.44 15.58 6.64
C GLY A 204 3.34 14.58 6.28
N GLU A 205 2.58 14.05 7.26
CA GLU A 205 1.56 13.05 7.01
C GLU A 205 0.27 13.67 6.45
N GLU A 206 -0.15 14.80 7.00
CA GLU A 206 -1.36 15.51 6.58
C GLU A 206 -1.30 15.90 5.10
N GLY A 207 -0.19 16.51 4.67
CA GLY A 207 -0.01 16.90 3.26
C GLY A 207 -0.09 15.73 2.27
N LYS A 208 0.31 14.51 2.67
CA LYS A 208 0.15 13.31 1.86
C LYS A 208 -1.31 12.90 1.76
N LEU A 209 -2.05 12.91 2.88
CA LEU A 209 -3.48 12.60 2.87
C LEU A 209 -4.30 13.65 2.11
N GLU A 210 -3.84 14.87 2.05
CA GLU A 210 -4.51 15.96 1.32
C GLU A 210 -4.23 15.96 -0.17
N SER A 211 -3.13 15.33 -0.63
CA SER A 211 -2.72 15.35 -2.04
C SER A 211 -2.78 13.99 -2.75
N GLU A 212 -2.29 12.91 -2.13
CA GLU A 212 -2.22 11.59 -2.79
C GLU A 212 -3.60 11.05 -3.21
N PRO A 213 -4.70 11.17 -2.41
CA PRO A 213 -6.01 10.68 -2.81
C PRO A 213 -6.54 11.27 -4.12
N GLN A 214 -6.22 12.53 -4.42
CA GLN A 214 -6.64 13.18 -5.67
C GLN A 214 -5.96 12.54 -6.89
N LYS A 215 -4.65 12.23 -6.80
CA LYS A 215 -3.93 11.52 -7.87
C LYS A 215 -4.42 10.09 -8.00
N ILE A 216 -4.62 9.37 -6.88
CA ILE A 216 -5.03 7.96 -6.88
C ILE A 216 -6.46 7.79 -7.43
N LEU A 217 -7.38 8.67 -7.04
CA LEU A 217 -8.78 8.65 -7.48
C LEU A 217 -9.02 9.44 -8.78
N GLY A 218 -7.94 9.92 -9.40
CA GLY A 218 -7.96 10.60 -10.69
C GLY A 218 -8.24 9.65 -11.84
N ASN A 219 -8.30 10.20 -13.05
CA ASN A 219 -8.53 9.44 -14.27
C ASN A 219 -7.25 9.35 -15.10
N TYR A 220 -6.93 8.16 -15.59
CA TYR A 220 -5.89 8.02 -16.61
C TYR A 220 -6.44 8.41 -17.98
N CYS A 221 -5.80 9.35 -18.65
CA CYS A 221 -6.18 9.85 -19.96
C CYS A 221 -4.93 10.22 -20.76
N ASP A 222 -4.78 9.67 -21.95
CA ASP A 222 -3.75 10.03 -22.92
C ASP A 222 -2.33 10.11 -22.36
N GLY A 223 -1.92 9.14 -21.56
CA GLY A 223 -0.57 9.04 -21.01
C GLY A 223 -0.31 9.91 -19.77
N ARG A 224 -1.35 10.44 -19.15
CA ARG A 224 -1.26 11.23 -17.90
C ARG A 224 -2.39 10.87 -16.94
N ILE A 225 -2.19 11.20 -15.68
CA ILE A 225 -3.22 11.08 -14.64
C ILE A 225 -3.75 12.50 -14.37
N GLU A 226 -5.05 12.67 -14.61
CA GLU A 226 -5.78 13.90 -14.27
C GLU A 226 -6.34 13.74 -12.85
N PRO A 227 -5.89 14.56 -11.85
CA PRO A 227 -6.33 14.42 -10.48
C PRO A 227 -7.83 14.65 -10.31
N ALA A 228 -8.45 13.85 -9.46
CA ALA A 228 -9.86 14.01 -9.10
C ALA A 228 -10.10 15.35 -8.38
N GLN A 229 -11.24 15.97 -8.68
CA GLN A 229 -11.57 17.31 -8.22
C GLN A 229 -12.41 17.28 -6.95
N PHE A 230 -11.77 17.05 -5.81
CA PHE A 230 -12.37 17.20 -4.48
C PHE A 230 -11.34 17.72 -3.47
N LYS A 231 -11.79 18.23 -2.35
CA LYS A 231 -10.91 18.76 -1.31
C LYS A 231 -10.82 17.81 -0.14
N VAL A 232 -9.61 17.63 0.38
CA VAL A 232 -9.34 16.87 1.60
C VAL A 232 -8.77 17.80 2.65
N SER A 233 -9.23 17.65 3.89
CA SER A 233 -8.61 18.22 5.08
C SER A 233 -8.27 17.07 6.02
N ALA A 234 -7.02 16.98 6.45
CA ALA A 234 -6.51 15.91 7.28
C ALA A 234 -5.99 16.41 8.63
N SER A 235 -6.19 15.61 9.68
CA SER A 235 -5.51 15.76 10.99
C SER A 235 -4.96 14.40 11.39
N CYS A 236 -3.64 14.33 11.64
CA CYS A 236 -2.97 13.05 11.84
C CYS A 236 -2.45 12.90 13.25
N ASN A 237 -2.94 11.90 13.97
CA ASN A 237 -2.55 11.60 15.33
C ASN A 237 -1.83 10.25 15.42
N ARG A 238 -0.81 10.13 16.28
CA ARG A 238 -0.20 8.87 16.67
C ARG A 238 -0.81 8.38 17.97
N VAL A 239 -1.22 7.10 18.01
CA VAL A 239 -1.86 6.46 19.16
C VAL A 239 -1.12 5.19 19.59
N ALA A 240 -1.31 4.76 20.84
CA ALA A 240 -0.69 3.57 21.43
C ALA A 240 -1.33 2.26 20.93
N VAL A 241 -1.39 2.08 19.60
CA VAL A 241 -1.86 0.88 18.90
C VAL A 241 -0.70 0.31 18.09
N THR A 242 -0.46 -0.99 18.17
CA THR A 242 0.68 -1.62 17.49
C THR A 242 0.53 -1.52 15.97
N ASP A 243 -0.59 -2.04 15.41
CA ASP A 243 -0.90 -2.06 13.99
C ASP A 243 -2.37 -1.72 13.75
N GLY A 244 -2.65 -1.16 12.59
CA GLY A 244 -3.98 -0.78 12.16
C GLY A 244 -4.24 0.72 12.35
N HIS A 245 -4.30 1.46 11.23
CA HIS A 245 -4.70 2.86 11.20
C HIS A 245 -6.21 2.95 11.20
N MET A 246 -6.76 3.66 12.17
CA MET A 246 -8.18 3.98 12.23
C MET A 246 -8.39 5.43 11.79
N GLU A 247 -9.46 5.68 11.03
CA GLU A 247 -9.76 7.00 10.50
C GLU A 247 -11.22 7.35 10.73
N CYS A 248 -11.48 8.54 11.28
CA CYS A 248 -12.80 9.15 11.34
C CYS A 248 -12.96 10.03 10.11
N VAL A 249 -13.86 9.63 9.21
CA VAL A 249 -14.04 10.29 7.91
C VAL A 249 -15.41 10.95 7.84
N SER A 250 -15.46 12.18 7.33
CA SER A 250 -16.71 12.85 6.96
C SER A 250 -16.63 13.28 5.50
N VAL A 251 -17.73 13.07 4.76
CA VAL A 251 -17.77 13.30 3.31
C VAL A 251 -18.94 14.20 2.90
N LYS A 252 -18.68 15.07 1.91
CA LYS A 252 -19.69 15.76 1.12
C LYS A 252 -19.72 15.14 -0.27
N LEU A 253 -20.86 14.61 -0.65
CA LEU A 253 -21.09 13.97 -1.94
C LEU A 253 -21.73 14.97 -2.92
N ALA A 254 -21.57 14.74 -4.22
CA ALA A 254 -22.23 15.57 -5.23
C ALA A 254 -23.75 15.29 -5.28
N ARG A 255 -24.14 14.01 -5.10
CA ARG A 255 -25.53 13.59 -4.85
C ARG A 255 -25.60 12.93 -3.47
N LYS A 256 -26.46 13.41 -2.57
CA LYS A 256 -26.67 12.77 -1.26
C LYS A 256 -27.54 11.52 -1.44
N PRO A 257 -26.98 10.29 -1.27
CA PRO A 257 -27.76 9.04 -1.27
C PRO A 257 -28.42 8.81 0.10
N SER A 258 -29.16 7.71 0.23
CA SER A 258 -29.50 7.14 1.53
C SER A 258 -28.30 6.39 2.14
N ALA A 259 -28.34 6.15 3.46
CA ALA A 259 -27.32 5.35 4.13
C ALA A 259 -27.25 3.91 3.57
N ASP A 260 -28.41 3.32 3.25
CA ASP A 260 -28.50 1.96 2.71
C ASP A 260 -27.85 1.85 1.32
N GLU A 261 -27.98 2.88 0.46
CA GLU A 261 -27.27 2.94 -0.82
C GLU A 261 -25.76 2.91 -0.62
N ILE A 262 -25.22 3.67 0.34
CA ILE A 262 -23.80 3.69 0.66
C ILE A 262 -23.32 2.32 1.16
N ILE A 263 -24.06 1.72 2.10
CA ILE A 263 -23.72 0.41 2.67
C ILE A 263 -23.72 -0.66 1.58
N THR A 264 -24.69 -0.62 0.67
CA THR A 264 -24.80 -1.54 -0.46
C THR A 264 -23.58 -1.41 -1.37
N GLU A 265 -23.21 -0.19 -1.77
CA GLU A 265 -22.02 0.04 -2.61
C GLU A 265 -20.73 -0.49 -1.95
N TRP A 266 -20.56 -0.34 -0.63
CA TRP A 266 -19.43 -0.92 0.08
C TRP A 266 -19.46 -2.44 0.13
N LYS A 267 -20.60 -3.06 0.42
CA LYS A 267 -20.77 -4.52 0.51
C LYS A 267 -20.54 -5.21 -0.86
N GLU A 268 -20.95 -4.54 -1.95
CA GLU A 268 -20.85 -5.08 -3.31
C GLU A 268 -19.56 -4.69 -4.03
N PHE A 269 -18.76 -3.79 -3.48
CA PHE A 269 -17.54 -3.30 -4.13
C PHE A 269 -16.57 -4.44 -4.47
N ARG A 270 -16.34 -4.62 -5.76
CA ARG A 270 -15.36 -5.53 -6.34
C ARG A 270 -14.72 -4.84 -7.53
N SER A 271 -13.45 -5.15 -7.77
CA SER A 271 -12.73 -4.53 -8.87
C SER A 271 -11.78 -5.51 -9.57
N GLU A 272 -10.81 -5.00 -10.29
CA GLU A 272 -9.95 -5.80 -11.15
C GLU A 272 -9.17 -6.91 -10.42
N PRO A 273 -8.56 -6.69 -9.24
CA PRO A 273 -7.85 -7.75 -8.53
C PRO A 273 -8.73 -8.95 -8.18
N GLN A 274 -9.98 -8.72 -7.79
CA GLN A 274 -10.94 -9.78 -7.48
C GLN A 274 -11.38 -10.52 -8.75
N ARG A 275 -11.58 -9.79 -9.86
CA ARG A 275 -11.91 -10.40 -11.17
C ARG A 275 -10.77 -11.26 -11.71
N LEU A 276 -9.53 -10.82 -11.52
CA LEU A 276 -8.33 -11.55 -11.92
C LEU A 276 -7.95 -12.64 -10.91
N LYS A 277 -8.60 -12.69 -9.74
CA LYS A 277 -8.31 -13.62 -8.64
C LYS A 277 -6.83 -13.58 -8.26
N LEU A 278 -6.29 -12.36 -8.08
CA LEU A 278 -4.90 -12.18 -7.69
C LEU A 278 -4.68 -12.77 -6.29
N PRO A 279 -3.55 -13.45 -6.04
CA PRO A 279 -3.31 -14.19 -4.79
C PRO A 279 -3.47 -13.36 -3.52
N SER A 280 -2.97 -12.12 -3.51
CA SER A 280 -3.06 -11.22 -2.36
C SER A 280 -4.35 -10.39 -2.31
N ALA A 281 -5.24 -10.53 -3.31
CA ALA A 281 -6.50 -9.80 -3.35
C ALA A 281 -7.50 -10.42 -2.36
N PRO A 282 -8.03 -9.65 -1.39
CA PRO A 282 -9.07 -10.15 -0.50
C PRO A 282 -10.36 -10.39 -1.30
N ALA A 283 -11.14 -11.40 -0.95
CA ALA A 283 -12.43 -11.66 -1.58
C ALA A 283 -13.38 -10.45 -1.46
N ASN A 284 -13.30 -9.75 -0.34
CA ASN A 284 -14.03 -8.52 -0.05
C ASN A 284 -13.02 -7.40 0.28
N PRO A 285 -12.79 -6.44 -0.63
CA PRO A 285 -11.90 -5.30 -0.35
C PRO A 285 -12.41 -4.44 0.81
N LEU A 286 -13.72 -4.37 0.96
CA LEU A 286 -14.43 -3.64 2.01
C LEU A 286 -15.31 -4.58 2.82
N CYS A 287 -15.37 -4.34 4.14
CA CYS A 287 -16.27 -5.04 5.06
C CYS A 287 -16.97 -4.02 5.96
N TYR A 288 -18.30 -3.90 5.84
CA TYR A 288 -19.10 -3.00 6.66
C TYR A 288 -19.66 -3.72 7.88
N PHE A 289 -19.52 -3.08 9.06
CA PHE A 289 -20.03 -3.53 10.35
C PHE A 289 -21.20 -2.65 10.80
N GLU A 290 -22.23 -3.29 11.29
CA GLU A 290 -23.43 -2.61 11.82
C GLU A 290 -23.30 -2.28 13.32
N GLU A 291 -22.40 -2.95 14.01
CA GLU A 291 -22.14 -2.77 15.45
C GLU A 291 -21.58 -1.38 15.75
N ASN A 292 -22.16 -0.74 16.77
CA ASN A 292 -21.83 0.66 17.13
C ASN A 292 -20.38 0.86 17.63
N ASN A 293 -19.69 -0.17 18.04
CA ASN A 293 -18.32 -0.11 18.55
C ASN A 293 -17.27 -0.71 17.59
N TYR A 294 -17.62 -0.96 16.31
CA TYR A 294 -16.73 -1.49 15.28
C TYR A 294 -16.49 -0.47 14.17
N PRO A 295 -15.35 -0.57 13.45
CA PRO A 295 -14.23 -1.52 13.65
C PRO A 295 -13.31 -1.13 14.82
N GLN A 296 -12.53 -2.13 15.30
CA GLN A 296 -11.49 -1.95 16.31
C GLN A 296 -10.17 -2.57 15.84
N PRO A 297 -9.00 -1.89 15.99
CA PRO A 297 -7.71 -2.39 15.48
C PRO A 297 -7.37 -3.80 15.98
N LYS A 298 -7.55 -4.06 17.27
CA LYS A 298 -7.23 -5.36 17.88
C LYS A 298 -8.03 -6.52 17.27
N LEU A 299 -9.28 -6.27 16.88
CA LEU A 299 -10.21 -7.32 16.43
C LEU A 299 -10.23 -7.48 14.90
N HIS A 300 -10.02 -6.39 14.15
CA HIS A 300 -10.39 -6.37 12.73
C HIS A 300 -9.23 -6.06 11.77
N ARG A 301 -8.03 -5.68 12.29
CA ARG A 301 -6.90 -5.33 11.43
C ARG A 301 -6.40 -6.45 10.51
N LEU A 302 -6.68 -7.73 10.86
CA LEU A 302 -6.26 -8.90 10.08
C LEU A 302 -7.37 -9.46 9.17
N LEU A 303 -8.50 -8.77 8.99
CA LEU A 303 -9.53 -9.19 8.04
C LEU A 303 -8.95 -9.33 6.63
N GLY A 304 -9.28 -10.46 5.96
CA GLY A 304 -8.75 -10.77 4.65
C GLY A 304 -7.22 -10.77 4.63
N ASP A 305 -6.59 -11.39 5.62
CA ASP A 305 -5.14 -11.43 5.83
C ASP A 305 -4.51 -10.02 5.93
N GLY A 306 -5.26 -9.05 6.47
CA GLY A 306 -4.86 -7.65 6.60
C GLY A 306 -5.05 -6.81 5.35
N MET A 307 -5.66 -7.36 4.30
CA MET A 307 -5.91 -6.67 3.02
C MET A 307 -7.31 -6.06 2.90
N THR A 308 -8.28 -6.47 3.73
CA THR A 308 -9.63 -5.89 3.77
C THR A 308 -9.65 -4.62 4.61
N VAL A 309 -10.29 -3.56 4.10
CA VAL A 309 -10.60 -2.34 4.85
C VAL A 309 -11.93 -2.54 5.57
N ALA A 310 -11.93 -2.43 6.89
CA ALA A 310 -13.12 -2.50 7.71
C ALA A 310 -13.77 -1.13 7.84
N ILE A 311 -15.09 -1.05 7.67
CA ILE A 311 -15.86 0.19 7.77
C ILE A 311 -17.03 -0.02 8.75
N GLY A 312 -17.38 1.01 9.50
CA GLY A 312 -18.56 0.99 10.36
C GLY A 312 -19.01 2.38 10.74
N ARG A 313 -20.05 2.45 11.56
CA ARG A 313 -20.57 3.70 12.11
C ARG A 313 -20.97 4.72 11.06
N LEU A 314 -21.52 4.30 9.93
CA LEU A 314 -22.10 5.23 8.96
C LEU A 314 -23.31 5.94 9.59
N ARG A 315 -23.32 7.25 9.55
CA ARG A 315 -24.41 8.11 10.04
C ARG A 315 -24.36 9.47 9.39
N GLU A 316 -25.46 10.18 9.44
CA GLU A 316 -25.53 11.56 8.95
C GLU A 316 -24.54 12.47 9.67
N CYS A 317 -23.98 13.42 8.92
CA CYS A 317 -23.08 14.44 9.44
C CYS A 317 -23.77 15.82 9.33
N PRO A 318 -23.93 16.58 10.43
CA PRO A 318 -24.60 17.89 10.38
C PRO A 318 -23.77 18.96 9.66
N ILE A 319 -22.49 18.74 9.43
CA ILE A 319 -21.59 19.68 8.75
C ILE A 319 -21.41 19.33 7.27
N LEU A 320 -21.30 18.02 6.97
CA LEU A 320 -21.24 17.46 5.63
C LEU A 320 -22.45 16.55 5.39
N ASP A 321 -22.36 15.54 4.52
CA ASP A 321 -23.50 14.64 4.30
C ASP A 321 -23.48 13.44 5.24
N TYR A 322 -22.33 12.73 5.26
CA TYR A 322 -22.15 11.51 6.05
C TYR A 322 -20.81 11.47 6.78
N LYS A 323 -20.75 10.67 7.84
CA LYS A 323 -19.54 10.34 8.56
C LYS A 323 -19.50 8.85 8.92
N PHE A 324 -18.31 8.28 8.91
CA PHE A 324 -18.05 6.87 9.20
C PHE A 324 -16.67 6.68 9.80
N VAL A 325 -16.36 5.46 10.23
CA VAL A 325 -15.04 5.06 10.71
C VAL A 325 -14.53 3.95 9.81
N LEU A 326 -13.28 4.03 9.41
CA LEU A 326 -12.58 2.94 8.73
C LEU A 326 -11.35 2.49 9.51
N LEU A 327 -10.90 1.27 9.21
CA LEU A 327 -9.69 0.67 9.73
C LEU A 327 -8.99 -0.08 8.61
N SER A 328 -7.69 0.18 8.45
CA SER A 328 -6.83 -0.51 7.49
C SER A 328 -5.52 -0.95 8.15
N HIS A 329 -4.99 -2.12 7.77
CA HIS A 329 -3.69 -2.58 8.27
C HIS A 329 -2.56 -1.83 7.57
N ASN A 330 -1.86 -0.96 8.29
CA ASN A 330 -0.87 -0.04 7.75
C ASN A 330 0.39 -0.69 7.17
N THR A 331 0.86 -1.81 7.74
CA THR A 331 2.08 -2.48 7.25
C THR A 331 1.79 -3.59 6.23
N ILE A 332 0.53 -4.08 6.16
CA ILE A 332 0.09 -5.05 5.15
C ILE A 332 -0.61 -4.30 4.01
N ARG A 333 -1.88 -3.90 4.17
CA ARG A 333 -2.63 -3.20 3.13
C ARG A 333 -1.96 -1.90 2.71
N GLY A 334 -1.51 -1.12 3.69
CA GLY A 334 -0.89 0.20 3.48
C GLY A 334 0.58 0.16 3.07
N ALA A 335 1.22 -1.02 2.98
CA ALA A 335 2.63 -1.14 2.62
C ALA A 335 2.92 -2.45 1.88
N ALA A 336 3.54 -3.45 2.54
CA ALA A 336 4.10 -4.61 1.88
C ALA A 336 3.06 -5.46 1.12
N GLY A 337 1.89 -5.71 1.70
CA GLY A 337 0.82 -6.45 1.03
C GLY A 337 0.25 -5.71 -0.19
N GLY A 338 0.05 -4.38 -0.07
CA GLY A 338 -0.35 -3.53 -1.20
C GLY A 338 0.67 -3.55 -2.33
N ALA A 339 1.97 -3.49 -2.01
CA ALA A 339 3.05 -3.58 -3.00
C ALA A 339 3.08 -4.95 -3.71
N ILE A 340 2.87 -6.04 -2.96
CA ILE A 340 2.80 -7.39 -3.56
C ILE A 340 1.61 -7.45 -4.52
N LEU A 341 0.44 -6.93 -4.15
CA LEU A 341 -0.73 -6.87 -5.01
C LEU A 341 -0.49 -6.00 -6.26
N ASN A 342 0.29 -4.91 -6.15
CA ASN A 342 0.72 -4.10 -7.30
C ASN A 342 1.58 -4.92 -8.28
N ALA A 343 2.53 -5.72 -7.76
CA ALA A 343 3.35 -6.60 -8.60
C ALA A 343 2.52 -7.71 -9.26
N GLU A 344 1.57 -8.29 -8.53
CA GLU A 344 0.64 -9.29 -9.08
C GLU A 344 -0.18 -8.72 -10.22
N LEU A 345 -0.75 -7.51 -10.05
CA LEU A 345 -1.49 -6.83 -11.12
C LEU A 345 -0.61 -6.57 -12.34
N PHE A 346 0.61 -6.07 -12.12
CA PHE A 346 1.58 -5.83 -13.20
C PHE A 346 1.88 -7.11 -13.99
N VAL A 347 2.13 -8.22 -13.30
CA VAL A 347 2.39 -9.52 -13.93
C VAL A 347 1.16 -10.04 -14.66
N ALA A 348 -0.02 -9.98 -14.05
CA ALA A 348 -1.27 -10.43 -14.63
C ALA A 348 -1.65 -9.67 -15.92
N LYS A 349 -1.27 -8.38 -15.99
CA LYS A 349 -1.43 -7.56 -17.20
C LYS A 349 -0.31 -7.74 -18.24
N GLY A 350 0.58 -8.72 -18.06
CA GLY A 350 1.66 -9.03 -19.01
C GLY A 350 2.86 -8.09 -18.94
N GLY A 351 3.04 -7.38 -17.85
CA GLY A 351 4.09 -6.37 -17.68
C GLY A 351 5.53 -6.90 -17.76
N LEU A 352 5.75 -8.22 -17.57
CA LEU A 352 7.07 -8.86 -17.76
C LEU A 352 7.35 -9.29 -19.20
N ALA A 353 6.35 -9.30 -20.09
CA ALA A 353 6.60 -9.48 -21.51
C ALA A 353 7.48 -8.31 -22.01
N THR A 354 8.46 -8.61 -22.85
CA THR A 354 9.42 -7.60 -23.37
C THR A 354 8.66 -6.38 -23.89
N ARG A 355 8.92 -5.23 -23.29
CA ARG A 355 8.54 -3.95 -23.87
C ARG A 355 9.31 -3.80 -25.20
N LYS A 356 8.58 -3.72 -26.30
CA LYS A 356 9.17 -3.45 -27.62
C LYS A 356 9.63 -2.01 -27.71
#